data_8fddd3419354c4235bc06aa2de1495ab
#
_entry.id   8fddd3419354c4235bc06aa2de1495ab
#
_cell.length_a   1.000
_cell.length_b   1.000
_cell.length_c   1.000
_cell.angle_alpha   90.00
_cell.angle_beta   90.00
_cell.angle_gamma   90.00
#
_symmetry.space_group_name_H-M   'P 1'
#
loop_
_entity.id
_entity.type
_entity.pdbx_description
1 polymer ?
#
loop_
_entity_poly.entity_id
_entity_poly.type
_entity_poly.pdbx_seq_one_letter_code
_entity_poly.pdbx_strand_id
1 'polypeptide(L)'
;MQRIDSWQQYLDLKAEAKARGLTLSNLYFLPGQARQKIDAGRLYCRRDPAGAGWLLLDESGGFYRCYYQLAPQTPCAPVQLDRDAVIELPFRGGLGPAQQPELEQIARMGFALGRESARMERPAAGLPDSSPDPPGVSVGPAQPDRQAEIAALLDASFDRLYSFLPGGAELAGRIAAGQVLAAVGQDGRLLGVLNSSCGHNTASIDQLAVQPDARGRRVGAALAAAYHRLYAGRVRSFGHWVDLHNAPALALYRRFGYQLTPKRANEYVLRLPATPSSPGAHAPAET
;
A
#
# COMPACT_ATOMS: atom_id res chain seq x y z
N MET A 1 22.02 12.44 -4.19
CA MET A 1 21.02 11.55 -4.82
C MET A 1 21.26 11.58 -6.33
N GLN A 2 21.31 10.40 -6.96
CA GLN A 2 21.59 10.26 -8.41
C GLN A 2 20.41 9.51 -9.05
N ARG A 3 19.88 10.02 -10.18
CA ARG A 3 18.83 9.32 -10.92
C ARG A 3 19.43 8.11 -11.63
N ILE A 4 18.67 7.03 -11.69
CA ILE A 4 18.99 5.82 -12.46
C ILE A 4 18.33 5.99 -13.82
N ASP A 5 19.15 6.24 -14.85
CA ASP A 5 18.69 6.56 -16.20
C ASP A 5 18.73 5.35 -17.16
N SER A 6 19.32 4.24 -16.74
CA SER A 6 19.42 3.05 -17.57
C SER A 6 19.34 1.75 -16.79
N TRP A 7 18.91 0.71 -17.50
CA TRP A 7 18.91 -0.65 -16.97
C TRP A 7 20.31 -1.13 -16.59
N GLN A 8 21.35 -0.70 -17.34
CA GLN A 8 22.73 -1.08 -17.04
C GLN A 8 23.20 -0.51 -15.69
N GLN A 9 22.91 0.77 -15.40
CA GLN A 9 23.23 1.36 -14.09
C GLN A 9 22.58 0.59 -12.93
N TYR A 10 21.32 0.12 -13.10
CA TYR A 10 20.66 -0.71 -12.11
C TYR A 10 21.37 -2.07 -11.91
N LEU A 11 21.81 -2.71 -13.00
CA LEU A 11 22.57 -3.96 -12.94
C LEU A 11 23.94 -3.77 -12.26
N ASP A 12 24.61 -2.65 -12.54
CA ASP A 12 25.92 -2.32 -11.93
C ASP A 12 25.78 -2.15 -10.41
N LEU A 13 24.71 -1.51 -9.92
CA LEU A 13 24.41 -1.42 -8.50
C LEU A 13 24.20 -2.81 -7.87
N LYS A 14 23.50 -3.71 -8.54
CA LYS A 14 23.32 -5.09 -8.07
C LYS A 14 24.63 -5.88 -8.05
N ALA A 15 25.46 -5.71 -9.06
CA ALA A 15 26.79 -6.33 -9.12
C ALA A 15 27.70 -5.79 -8.00
N GLU A 16 27.69 -4.48 -7.77
CA GLU A 16 28.39 -3.85 -6.64
C GLU A 16 27.92 -4.42 -5.30
N ALA A 17 26.61 -4.52 -5.08
CA ALA A 17 26.05 -5.07 -3.85
C ALA A 17 26.59 -6.49 -3.57
N LYS A 18 26.60 -7.33 -4.61
CA LYS A 18 27.14 -8.69 -4.52
C LYS A 18 28.64 -8.69 -4.21
N ALA A 19 29.43 -7.88 -4.92
CA ALA A 19 30.88 -7.79 -4.74
C ALA A 19 31.27 -7.30 -3.34
N ARG A 20 30.46 -6.43 -2.74
CA ARG A 20 30.66 -5.87 -1.42
C ARG A 20 30.05 -6.68 -0.27
N GLY A 21 29.34 -7.76 -0.55
CA GLY A 21 28.67 -8.58 0.46
C GLY A 21 27.52 -7.84 1.16
N LEU A 22 26.80 -6.97 0.46
CA LEU A 22 25.63 -6.27 1.01
C LEU A 22 24.45 -7.26 1.06
N THR A 23 24.20 -7.84 2.21
CA THR A 23 23.24 -8.96 2.35
C THR A 23 21.86 -8.56 2.89
N LEU A 24 21.75 -7.42 3.57
CA LEU A 24 20.45 -6.91 4.00
C LEU A 24 19.75 -6.21 2.85
N SER A 25 18.51 -6.64 2.53
CA SER A 25 17.80 -6.14 1.36
C SER A 25 16.29 -6.36 1.46
N ASN A 26 15.53 -5.31 1.15
CA ASN A 26 14.11 -5.39 0.87
C ASN A 26 13.80 -5.20 -0.64
N LEU A 27 14.79 -5.39 -1.51
CA LEU A 27 14.65 -5.21 -2.94
C LEU A 27 13.94 -6.41 -3.58
N TYR A 28 12.61 -6.37 -3.62
CA TYR A 28 11.75 -7.49 -4.04
C TYR A 28 11.05 -7.29 -5.38
N PHE A 29 11.27 -6.18 -6.09
CA PHE A 29 10.59 -6.00 -7.37
C PHE A 29 11.26 -6.79 -8.52
N LEU A 30 10.39 -7.25 -9.42
CA LEU A 30 10.80 -7.99 -10.60
C LEU A 30 11.52 -7.08 -11.61
N PRO A 31 12.38 -7.65 -12.50
CA PRO A 31 13.12 -6.88 -13.51
C PRO A 31 12.24 -5.94 -14.35
N GLY A 32 11.03 -6.38 -14.74
CA GLY A 32 10.09 -5.56 -15.51
C GLY A 32 9.59 -4.35 -14.72
N GLN A 33 9.34 -4.50 -13.42
CA GLN A 33 8.94 -3.39 -12.54
C GLN A 33 10.08 -2.38 -12.36
N ALA A 34 11.33 -2.85 -12.23
CA ALA A 34 12.48 -1.96 -12.15
C ALA A 34 12.63 -1.15 -13.44
N ARG A 35 12.53 -1.79 -14.62
CA ARG A 35 12.58 -1.10 -15.91
C ARG A 35 11.50 -0.04 -16.04
N GLN A 36 10.26 -0.38 -15.72
CA GLN A 36 9.15 0.58 -15.74
C GLN A 36 9.42 1.82 -14.89
N LYS A 37 10.02 1.66 -13.69
CA LYS A 37 10.39 2.76 -12.81
C LYS A 37 11.51 3.63 -13.41
N ILE A 38 12.50 3.01 -14.04
CA ILE A 38 13.60 3.69 -14.75
C ILE A 38 13.06 4.48 -15.94
N ASP A 39 12.25 3.84 -16.79
CA ASP A 39 11.67 4.46 -17.98
C ASP A 39 10.75 5.65 -17.62
N ALA A 40 10.08 5.58 -16.47
CA ALA A 40 9.32 6.68 -15.92
C ALA A 40 10.17 7.79 -15.25
N GLY A 41 11.50 7.63 -15.18
CA GLY A 41 12.42 8.63 -14.63
C GLY A 41 12.29 8.86 -13.13
N ARG A 42 11.71 7.92 -12.39
CA ARG A 42 11.37 8.09 -10.98
C ARG A 42 12.21 7.27 -10.01
N LEU A 43 13.22 6.53 -10.48
CA LEU A 43 14.10 5.73 -9.65
C LEU A 43 15.43 6.46 -9.43
N TYR A 44 15.80 6.63 -8.17
CA TYR A 44 17.03 7.29 -7.75
C TYR A 44 17.85 6.39 -6.85
N CYS A 45 19.18 6.55 -6.87
CA CYS A 45 20.10 5.92 -5.94
C CYS A 45 20.70 6.96 -4.98
N ARG A 46 20.73 6.62 -3.70
CA ARG A 46 21.46 7.34 -2.67
C ARG A 46 22.44 6.37 -2.01
N ARG A 47 23.73 6.64 -2.13
CA ARG A 47 24.77 5.90 -1.42
C ARG A 47 24.83 6.37 0.02
N ASP A 48 25.03 5.43 0.94
CA ASP A 48 25.26 5.76 2.34
C ASP A 48 26.67 6.36 2.51
N PRO A 49 26.83 7.53 3.15
CA PRO A 49 28.13 8.18 3.30
C PRO A 49 29.10 7.42 4.21
N ALA A 50 28.59 6.59 5.12
CA ALA A 50 29.42 5.71 5.97
C ALA A 50 29.85 4.43 5.24
N GLY A 51 29.42 4.26 4.00
CA GLY A 51 29.77 3.09 3.19
C GLY A 51 28.95 1.83 3.50
N ALA A 52 27.85 1.93 4.25
CA ALA A 52 27.03 0.77 4.57
C ALA A 52 26.30 0.17 3.34
N GLY A 53 26.14 0.92 2.24
CA GLY A 53 25.48 0.44 1.04
C GLY A 53 24.75 1.56 0.28
N TRP A 54 23.51 1.29 -0.14
CA TRP A 54 22.72 2.26 -0.87
C TRP A 54 21.21 2.06 -0.67
N LEU A 55 20.47 3.14 -0.91
CA LEU A 55 19.02 3.16 -1.02
C LEU A 55 18.63 3.40 -2.48
N LEU A 56 17.65 2.66 -2.98
CA LEU A 56 16.87 3.04 -4.15
C LEU A 56 15.59 3.74 -3.69
N LEU A 57 15.34 4.90 -4.25
CA LEU A 57 14.20 5.74 -3.94
C LEU A 57 13.29 5.77 -5.17
N ASP A 58 12.11 5.17 -5.07
CA ASP A 58 11.07 5.22 -6.09
C ASP A 58 10.12 6.37 -5.75
N GLU A 59 10.19 7.45 -6.52
CA GLU A 59 9.33 8.62 -6.34
C GLU A 59 7.91 8.30 -6.82
N SER A 60 6.93 8.38 -5.93
CA SER A 60 5.54 8.10 -6.26
C SER A 60 4.60 8.88 -5.35
N GLY A 61 3.72 9.69 -5.94
CA GLY A 61 2.67 10.39 -5.19
C GLY A 61 3.14 11.40 -4.15
N GLY A 62 4.32 12.02 -4.36
CA GLY A 62 4.85 13.06 -3.48
C GLY A 62 5.69 12.55 -2.30
N PHE A 63 6.03 11.28 -2.27
CA PHE A 63 6.90 10.65 -1.28
C PHE A 63 7.82 9.61 -1.95
N TYR A 64 8.76 9.02 -1.18
CA TYR A 64 9.64 7.96 -1.65
C TYR A 64 9.26 6.60 -1.06
N ARG A 65 9.17 5.57 -1.92
CA ARG A 65 9.29 4.18 -1.48
C ARG A 65 10.75 3.79 -1.54
N CYS A 66 11.30 3.37 -0.40
CA CYS A 66 12.72 3.09 -0.26
C CYS A 66 12.98 1.59 -0.28
N TYR A 67 13.93 1.20 -1.11
CA TYR A 67 14.50 -0.13 -1.17
C TYR A 67 15.99 -0.01 -0.86
N TYR A 68 16.54 -0.96 -0.12
CA TYR A 68 17.94 -0.90 0.29
C TYR A 68 18.72 -2.15 -0.04
N GLN A 69 20.02 -1.96 -0.08
CA GLN A 69 21.02 -3.02 -0.11
C GLN A 69 22.15 -2.58 0.82
N LEU A 70 22.30 -3.25 1.99
CA LEU A 70 23.15 -2.81 3.08
C LEU A 70 24.03 -3.92 3.59
N ALA A 71 25.20 -3.54 4.11
CA ALA A 71 26.08 -4.42 4.88
C ALA A 71 25.53 -4.55 6.31
N PRO A 72 25.47 -5.76 6.88
CA PRO A 72 24.98 -5.96 8.24
C PRO A 72 25.91 -5.39 9.32
N GLN A 73 27.20 -5.28 9.02
CA GLN A 73 28.23 -4.90 9.98
C GLN A 73 28.57 -3.40 9.97
N THR A 74 28.23 -2.67 8.90
CA THR A 74 28.57 -1.25 8.75
C THR A 74 27.36 -0.39 9.11
N PRO A 75 27.42 0.41 10.20
CA PRO A 75 26.30 1.25 10.60
C PRO A 75 25.92 2.27 9.53
N CYS A 76 24.65 2.37 9.20
CA CYS A 76 24.14 3.41 8.32
C CYS A 76 24.16 4.80 8.97
N ALA A 77 24.41 5.82 8.17
CA ALA A 77 24.19 7.20 8.56
C ALA A 77 22.68 7.56 8.50
N PRO A 78 22.23 8.56 9.29
CA PRO A 78 20.89 9.11 9.16
C PRO A 78 20.61 9.61 7.73
N VAL A 79 19.44 9.29 7.21
CA VAL A 79 19.03 9.68 5.86
C VAL A 79 18.33 11.04 5.90
N GLN A 80 18.77 11.96 5.05
CA GLN A 80 18.10 13.25 4.84
C GLN A 80 17.46 13.22 3.46
N LEU A 81 16.15 13.41 3.41
CA LEU A 81 15.34 13.47 2.20
C LEU A 81 14.56 14.79 2.17
N ASP A 82 14.06 15.15 1.01
CA ASP A 82 13.23 16.33 0.77
C ASP A 82 11.71 16.03 0.82
N ARG A 83 11.37 14.78 1.08
CA ARG A 83 9.99 14.25 1.17
C ARG A 83 9.89 13.13 2.18
N ASP A 84 8.68 12.86 2.61
CA ASP A 84 8.37 11.66 3.39
C ASP A 84 8.82 10.40 2.65
N ALA A 85 9.16 9.38 3.41
CA ALA A 85 9.63 8.13 2.84
C ALA A 85 9.11 6.93 3.62
N VAL A 86 8.95 5.79 2.93
CA VAL A 86 8.53 4.53 3.53
C VAL A 86 9.42 3.39 3.09
N ILE A 87 9.81 2.55 4.04
CA ILE A 87 10.42 1.23 3.84
C ILE A 87 9.37 0.18 4.17
N GLU A 88 9.10 -0.74 3.25
CA GLU A 88 8.32 -1.95 3.54
C GLU A 88 9.29 -3.11 3.78
N LEU A 89 9.14 -3.78 4.91
CA LEU A 89 9.91 -4.95 5.31
C LEU A 89 8.97 -6.17 5.36
N PRO A 90 8.95 -7.03 4.32
CA PRO A 90 8.19 -8.27 4.33
C PRO A 90 8.95 -9.37 5.07
N PHE A 91 8.23 -10.17 5.86
CA PHE A 91 8.78 -11.32 6.58
C PHE A 91 7.74 -12.42 6.80
N ARG A 92 8.15 -13.54 7.38
CA ARG A 92 7.27 -14.66 7.74
C ARG A 92 7.40 -14.97 9.23
N GLY A 93 6.28 -15.20 9.88
CA GLY A 93 6.23 -15.46 11.33
C GLY A 93 6.39 -14.20 12.16
N GLY A 94 7.18 -14.28 13.21
CA GLY A 94 7.58 -13.13 14.04
C GLY A 94 8.94 -12.56 13.64
N LEU A 95 9.18 -11.31 13.99
CA LEU A 95 10.53 -10.74 13.96
C LEU A 95 11.36 -11.40 15.06
N GLY A 96 12.53 -11.90 14.70
CA GLY A 96 13.44 -12.59 15.60
C GLY A 96 14.87 -12.05 15.54
N PRO A 97 15.83 -12.69 16.23
CA PRO A 97 17.22 -12.23 16.23
C PRO A 97 17.84 -12.10 14.83
N ALA A 98 17.38 -12.88 13.86
CA ALA A 98 17.90 -12.81 12.49
C ALA A 98 17.58 -11.48 11.78
N GLN A 99 16.47 -10.83 12.13
CA GLN A 99 16.07 -9.53 11.57
C GLN A 99 16.64 -8.34 12.34
N GLN A 100 17.20 -8.56 13.53
CA GLN A 100 17.67 -7.48 14.39
C GLN A 100 18.69 -6.55 13.70
N PRO A 101 19.72 -7.04 12.97
CA PRO A 101 20.65 -6.16 12.27
C PRO A 101 19.97 -5.26 11.24
N GLU A 102 18.94 -5.77 10.55
CA GLU A 102 18.18 -5.03 9.56
C GLU A 102 17.33 -3.93 10.20
N LEU A 103 16.67 -4.24 11.31
CA LEU A 103 15.87 -3.27 12.08
C LEU A 103 16.73 -2.15 12.66
N GLU A 104 17.94 -2.48 13.14
CA GLU A 104 18.90 -1.49 13.62
C GLU A 104 19.35 -0.53 12.52
N GLN A 105 19.62 -1.04 11.30
CA GLN A 105 19.97 -0.19 10.17
C GLN A 105 18.81 0.73 9.78
N ILE A 106 17.58 0.22 9.73
CA ILE A 106 16.38 1.01 9.44
C ILE A 106 16.22 2.14 10.48
N ALA A 107 16.38 1.83 11.77
CA ALA A 107 16.29 2.82 12.84
C ALA A 107 17.42 3.87 12.76
N ARG A 108 18.68 3.46 12.47
CA ARG A 108 19.81 4.38 12.28
C ARG A 108 19.61 5.35 11.11
N MET A 109 18.96 4.89 10.05
CA MET A 109 18.57 5.75 8.93
C MET A 109 17.50 6.79 9.32
N GLY A 110 16.88 6.69 10.49
CA GLY A 110 15.85 7.61 10.99
C GLY A 110 14.42 7.17 10.71
N PHE A 111 14.22 5.96 10.21
CA PHE A 111 12.87 5.43 10.00
C PHE A 111 12.30 4.83 11.29
N ALA A 112 11.04 5.11 11.57
CA ALA A 112 10.29 4.56 12.70
C ALA A 112 9.17 3.64 12.22
N LEU A 113 8.81 2.64 13.02
CA LEU A 113 7.67 1.76 12.74
C LEU A 113 6.40 2.61 12.65
N GLY A 114 5.69 2.51 11.54
CA GLY A 114 4.45 3.22 11.27
C GLY A 114 3.24 2.31 11.17
N ARG A 115 3.37 1.11 10.58
CA ARG A 115 2.27 0.16 10.46
C ARG A 115 2.77 -1.28 10.45
N GLU A 116 1.99 -2.18 11.04
CA GLU A 116 2.18 -3.62 11.01
C GLU A 116 1.04 -4.28 10.24
N SER A 117 1.37 -4.97 9.16
CA SER A 117 0.41 -5.61 8.28
C SER A 117 0.57 -7.13 8.26
N ALA A 118 -0.55 -7.82 8.08
CA ALA A 118 -0.57 -9.26 7.88
C ALA A 118 -1.38 -9.64 6.65
N ARG A 119 -0.97 -10.70 5.99
CA ARG A 119 -1.76 -11.31 4.92
C ARG A 119 -2.86 -12.17 5.52
N MET A 120 -4.11 -11.92 5.14
CA MET A 120 -5.24 -12.81 5.37
C MET A 120 -5.60 -13.52 4.08
N GLU A 121 -5.92 -14.82 4.19
CA GLU A 121 -6.29 -15.64 3.04
C GLU A 121 -7.44 -16.59 3.40
N ARG A 122 -8.22 -16.99 2.38
CA ARG A 122 -9.23 -18.03 2.46
C ARG A 122 -9.30 -18.81 1.13
N PRO A 123 -9.68 -20.10 1.13
CA PRO A 123 -10.08 -20.80 -0.08
C PRO A 123 -11.32 -20.18 -0.73
N ALA A 124 -11.44 -20.29 -2.05
CA ALA A 124 -12.64 -19.83 -2.75
C ALA A 124 -13.85 -20.75 -2.52
N ALA A 125 -13.62 -22.00 -2.19
CA ALA A 125 -14.69 -22.95 -1.83
C ALA A 125 -15.33 -22.57 -0.48
N GLY A 126 -16.60 -22.92 -0.29
CA GLY A 126 -17.32 -22.71 0.97
C GLY A 126 -17.54 -21.20 1.28
N LEU A 127 -17.85 -20.41 0.27
CA LEU A 127 -18.29 -19.02 0.51
C LEU A 127 -19.55 -19.04 1.39
N PRO A 128 -19.61 -18.22 2.46
CA PRO A 128 -20.84 -18.10 3.23
C PRO A 128 -21.95 -17.56 2.32
N ASP A 129 -23.17 -18.01 2.55
CA ASP A 129 -24.34 -17.51 1.84
C ASP A 129 -24.35 -15.98 1.92
N SER A 130 -24.58 -15.36 0.76
CA SER A 130 -24.60 -13.92 0.66
C SER A 130 -25.79 -13.39 1.45
N SER A 131 -25.52 -12.70 2.57
CA SER A 131 -26.56 -11.88 3.19
C SER A 131 -27.07 -10.89 2.13
N PRO A 132 -28.39 -10.64 2.07
CA PRO A 132 -28.95 -9.62 1.18
C PRO A 132 -28.31 -8.26 1.46
N ASP A 133 -28.27 -7.41 0.44
CA ASP A 133 -27.80 -6.05 0.61
C ASP A 133 -28.58 -5.33 1.73
N PRO A 134 -27.95 -4.45 2.50
CA PRO A 134 -28.64 -3.72 3.54
C PRO A 134 -29.80 -2.91 2.95
N PRO A 135 -30.92 -2.71 3.68
CA PRO A 135 -32.02 -1.91 3.20
C PRO A 135 -31.55 -0.53 2.72
N GLY A 136 -31.99 -0.15 1.53
CA GLY A 136 -31.64 1.16 0.95
C GLY A 136 -30.21 1.28 0.40
N VAL A 137 -29.49 0.17 0.25
CA VAL A 137 -28.14 0.14 -0.33
C VAL A 137 -28.15 -0.79 -1.53
N SER A 138 -27.60 -0.34 -2.65
CA SER A 138 -27.35 -1.15 -3.85
C SER A 138 -25.85 -1.31 -4.04
N VAL A 139 -25.37 -2.54 -4.28
CA VAL A 139 -23.96 -2.82 -4.53
C VAL A 139 -23.76 -3.43 -5.90
N GLY A 140 -22.90 -2.82 -6.70
CA GLY A 140 -22.59 -3.29 -8.05
C GLY A 140 -21.28 -2.71 -8.60
N PRO A 141 -20.92 -3.02 -9.86
CA PRO A 141 -19.77 -2.43 -10.53
C PRO A 141 -19.87 -0.91 -10.53
N ALA A 142 -18.77 -0.24 -10.21
CA ALA A 142 -18.70 1.22 -10.23
C ALA A 142 -18.90 1.74 -11.66
N GLN A 143 -19.64 2.83 -11.79
CA GLN A 143 -19.84 3.51 -13.07
C GLN A 143 -18.69 4.52 -13.33
N PRO A 144 -18.32 4.76 -14.61
CA PRO A 144 -17.21 5.65 -14.95
C PRO A 144 -17.38 7.10 -14.47
N ASP A 145 -18.59 7.61 -14.42
CA ASP A 145 -18.92 8.96 -13.94
C ASP A 145 -18.64 9.17 -12.44
N ARG A 146 -18.52 8.08 -11.67
CA ARG A 146 -18.18 8.13 -10.23
C ARG A 146 -16.69 8.11 -9.92
N GLN A 147 -15.82 8.09 -10.93
CA GLN A 147 -14.38 7.97 -10.73
C GLN A 147 -13.83 9.02 -9.75
N ALA A 148 -14.23 10.28 -9.90
CA ALA A 148 -13.74 11.37 -9.03
C ALA A 148 -14.22 11.20 -7.58
N GLU A 149 -15.46 10.80 -7.37
CA GLU A 149 -16.05 10.55 -6.06
C GLU A 149 -15.35 9.35 -5.35
N ILE A 150 -15.07 8.29 -6.10
CA ILE A 150 -14.34 7.11 -5.62
C ILE A 150 -12.91 7.49 -5.24
N ALA A 151 -12.20 8.24 -6.09
CA ALA A 151 -10.84 8.68 -5.79
C ALA A 151 -10.80 9.52 -4.50
N ALA A 152 -11.74 10.45 -4.34
CA ALA A 152 -11.83 11.27 -3.14
C ALA A 152 -12.10 10.43 -1.87
N LEU A 153 -12.96 9.42 -1.95
CA LEU A 153 -13.22 8.52 -0.81
C LEU A 153 -12.00 7.69 -0.46
N LEU A 154 -11.25 7.19 -1.45
CA LEU A 154 -10.02 6.44 -1.23
C LEU A 154 -8.95 7.34 -0.59
N ASP A 155 -8.73 8.55 -1.10
CA ASP A 155 -7.77 9.50 -0.56
C ASP A 155 -8.11 9.94 0.87
N ALA A 156 -9.40 10.11 1.19
CA ALA A 156 -9.84 10.43 2.56
C ALA A 156 -9.73 9.24 3.53
N SER A 157 -9.69 8.01 3.02
CA SER A 157 -9.72 6.79 3.84
C SER A 157 -8.35 6.17 4.08
N PHE A 158 -7.35 6.45 3.25
CA PHE A 158 -6.05 5.78 3.27
C PHE A 158 -4.90 6.77 3.20
N ASP A 159 -3.88 6.55 4.03
CA ASP A 159 -2.59 7.22 3.88
C ASP A 159 -1.81 6.58 2.71
N ARG A 160 -1.41 7.40 1.73
CA ARG A 160 -0.66 6.96 0.54
C ARG A 160 0.71 6.39 0.86
N LEU A 161 1.33 6.74 1.99
CA LEU A 161 2.57 6.11 2.44
C LEU A 161 2.42 4.60 2.64
N TYR A 162 1.27 4.18 3.15
CA TYR A 162 0.99 2.77 3.47
C TYR A 162 0.15 2.05 2.42
N SER A 163 -0.50 2.78 1.53
CA SER A 163 -1.48 2.20 0.60
C SER A 163 -1.16 2.58 -0.84
N PHE A 164 -1.10 1.56 -1.71
CA PHE A 164 -0.96 1.78 -3.15
C PHE A 164 -2.32 2.18 -3.74
N LEU A 165 -2.65 3.47 -3.65
CA LEU A 165 -3.87 3.98 -4.27
C LEU A 165 -3.68 4.14 -5.78
N PRO A 166 -4.65 3.70 -6.60
CA PRO A 166 -4.56 3.85 -8.05
C PRO A 166 -4.57 5.33 -8.44
N GLY A 167 -3.73 5.70 -9.40
CA GLY A 167 -3.83 7.00 -10.07
C GLY A 167 -5.07 7.10 -10.95
N GLY A 168 -5.39 8.31 -11.43
CA GLY A 168 -6.64 8.55 -12.19
C GLY A 168 -6.82 7.62 -13.39
N ALA A 169 -5.82 7.45 -14.25
CA ALA A 169 -5.88 6.55 -15.39
C ALA A 169 -5.98 5.07 -14.99
N GLU A 170 -5.27 4.66 -13.94
CA GLU A 170 -5.35 3.30 -13.43
C GLU A 170 -6.72 3.01 -12.82
N LEU A 171 -7.29 3.94 -12.04
CA LEU A 171 -8.62 3.79 -11.47
C LEU A 171 -9.68 3.69 -12.57
N ALA A 172 -9.60 4.51 -13.62
CA ALA A 172 -10.50 4.43 -14.77
C ALA A 172 -10.43 3.05 -15.45
N GLY A 173 -9.21 2.53 -15.67
CA GLY A 173 -9.00 1.19 -16.22
C GLY A 173 -9.58 0.09 -15.35
N ARG A 174 -9.43 0.17 -14.02
CA ARG A 174 -10.01 -0.79 -13.08
C ARG A 174 -11.53 -0.73 -13.02
N ILE A 175 -12.13 0.45 -13.11
CA ILE A 175 -13.59 0.64 -13.23
C ILE A 175 -14.08 -0.02 -14.51
N ALA A 176 -13.47 0.28 -15.66
CA ALA A 176 -13.83 -0.30 -16.95
C ALA A 176 -13.69 -1.84 -16.97
N ALA A 177 -12.73 -2.39 -16.24
CA ALA A 177 -12.53 -3.83 -16.08
C ALA A 177 -13.49 -4.48 -15.06
N GLY A 178 -14.40 -3.72 -14.43
CA GLY A 178 -15.33 -4.21 -13.41
C GLY A 178 -14.65 -4.65 -12.10
N GLN A 179 -13.44 -4.18 -11.82
CA GLN A 179 -12.66 -4.51 -10.63
C GLN A 179 -12.97 -3.61 -9.44
N VAL A 180 -13.76 -2.57 -9.65
CA VAL A 180 -14.20 -1.64 -8.62
C VAL A 180 -15.69 -1.81 -8.38
N LEU A 181 -16.08 -2.08 -7.15
CA LEU A 181 -17.47 -2.15 -6.71
C LEU A 181 -17.84 -0.90 -5.93
N ALA A 182 -19.02 -0.37 -6.15
CA ALA A 182 -19.60 0.76 -5.43
C ALA A 182 -20.84 0.34 -4.66
N ALA A 183 -20.99 0.83 -3.45
CA ALA A 183 -22.22 0.78 -2.67
C ALA A 183 -22.88 2.15 -2.73
N VAL A 184 -24.13 2.19 -3.19
CA VAL A 184 -24.88 3.44 -3.45
C VAL A 184 -26.18 3.43 -2.64
N GLY A 185 -26.49 4.55 -2.00
CA GLY A 185 -27.76 4.77 -1.28
C GLY A 185 -28.93 5.02 -2.22
N GLN A 186 -30.15 4.97 -1.69
CA GLN A 186 -31.36 5.30 -2.46
C GLN A 186 -31.39 6.74 -2.99
N ASP A 187 -30.66 7.64 -2.33
CA ASP A 187 -30.45 9.03 -2.73
C ASP A 187 -29.38 9.19 -3.83
N GLY A 188 -28.84 8.09 -4.34
CA GLY A 188 -27.78 8.09 -5.34
C GLY A 188 -26.36 8.37 -4.79
N ARG A 189 -26.19 8.60 -3.50
CA ARG A 189 -24.90 8.92 -2.88
C ARG A 189 -24.00 7.69 -2.77
N LEU A 190 -22.69 7.85 -3.00
CA LEU A 190 -21.69 6.82 -2.75
C LEU A 190 -21.52 6.61 -1.24
N LEU A 191 -21.77 5.40 -0.76
CA LEU A 191 -21.64 5.00 0.64
C LEU A 191 -20.34 4.23 0.91
N GLY A 192 -19.78 3.61 -0.10
CA GLY A 192 -18.53 2.87 0.03
C GLY A 192 -18.03 2.33 -1.30
N VAL A 193 -16.79 1.90 -1.31
CA VAL A 193 -16.09 1.36 -2.47
C VAL A 193 -15.23 0.17 -2.07
N LEU A 194 -15.13 -0.81 -2.96
CA LEU A 194 -14.15 -1.89 -2.89
C LEU A 194 -13.40 -1.93 -4.21
N ASN A 195 -12.08 -1.67 -4.17
CA ASN A 195 -11.17 -1.85 -5.27
C ASN A 195 -10.45 -3.19 -5.13
N SER A 196 -10.40 -3.95 -6.21
CA SER A 196 -9.85 -5.30 -6.21
C SER A 196 -8.91 -5.54 -7.37
N SER A 197 -8.06 -6.54 -7.22
CA SER A 197 -7.22 -7.08 -8.29
C SER A 197 -7.39 -8.59 -8.36
N CYS A 198 -7.13 -9.15 -9.55
CA CYS A 198 -7.22 -10.58 -9.78
C CYS A 198 -6.00 -11.07 -10.55
N GLY A 199 -5.23 -11.96 -9.93
CA GLY A 199 -4.19 -12.73 -10.59
C GLY A 199 -4.71 -14.08 -11.09
N HIS A 200 -3.81 -14.97 -11.52
CA HIS A 200 -4.17 -16.27 -12.12
C HIS A 200 -5.08 -17.13 -11.25
N ASN A 201 -4.86 -17.15 -9.94
CA ASN A 201 -5.54 -18.07 -9.01
C ASN A 201 -6.07 -17.38 -7.75
N THR A 202 -5.81 -16.08 -7.58
CA THR A 202 -6.16 -15.35 -6.35
C THR A 202 -6.75 -14.02 -6.69
N ALA A 203 -7.92 -13.69 -6.12
CA ALA A 203 -8.45 -12.34 -6.08
C ALA A 203 -8.02 -11.66 -4.77
N SER A 204 -7.72 -10.37 -4.86
CA SER A 204 -7.29 -9.57 -3.71
C SER A 204 -8.17 -8.33 -3.55
N ILE A 205 -8.52 -8.03 -2.31
CA ILE A 205 -9.06 -6.71 -1.96
C ILE A 205 -7.85 -5.80 -1.78
N ASP A 206 -7.72 -4.79 -2.62
CA ASP A 206 -6.66 -3.80 -2.53
C ASP A 206 -7.07 -2.66 -1.57
N GLN A 207 -8.30 -2.16 -1.70
CA GLN A 207 -8.89 -1.19 -0.78
C GLN A 207 -10.38 -1.48 -0.56
N LEU A 208 -10.85 -1.26 0.67
CA LEU A 208 -12.27 -1.22 1.04
C LEU A 208 -12.50 0.00 1.92
N ALA A 209 -13.26 0.96 1.44
CA ALA A 209 -13.60 2.19 2.15
C ALA A 209 -15.11 2.35 2.29
N VAL A 210 -15.55 2.86 3.45
CA VAL A 210 -16.95 3.17 3.73
C VAL A 210 -17.00 4.58 4.31
N GLN A 211 -17.91 5.41 3.77
CA GLN A 211 -18.15 6.77 4.26
C GLN A 211 -18.37 6.75 5.79
N PRO A 212 -17.82 7.69 6.53
CA PRO A 212 -17.91 7.69 8.00
C PRO A 212 -19.34 7.56 8.54
N ASP A 213 -20.29 8.26 7.95
CA ASP A 213 -21.72 8.25 8.32
C ASP A 213 -22.50 7.03 7.82
N ALA A 214 -21.91 6.21 6.96
CA ALA A 214 -22.44 4.93 6.51
C ALA A 214 -21.86 3.72 7.24
N ARG A 215 -20.89 3.95 8.15
CA ARG A 215 -20.31 2.88 8.98
C ARG A 215 -21.36 2.30 9.94
N GLY A 216 -21.18 1.06 10.36
CA GLY A 216 -22.16 0.34 11.18
C GLY A 216 -23.40 -0.16 10.43
N ARG A 217 -23.67 0.31 9.20
CA ARG A 217 -24.84 -0.04 8.37
C ARG A 217 -24.61 -1.27 7.46
N ARG A 218 -23.61 -2.09 7.73
CA ARG A 218 -23.21 -3.29 6.96
C ARG A 218 -22.75 -3.05 5.51
N VAL A 219 -22.49 -1.80 5.10
CA VAL A 219 -22.03 -1.46 3.74
C VAL A 219 -20.75 -2.20 3.37
N GLY A 220 -19.75 -2.24 4.26
CA GLY A 220 -18.51 -2.99 4.03
C GLY A 220 -18.72 -4.49 3.86
N ALA A 221 -19.68 -5.08 4.59
CA ALA A 221 -20.03 -6.49 4.45
C ALA A 221 -20.72 -6.77 3.10
N ALA A 222 -21.60 -5.89 2.64
CA ALA A 222 -22.26 -6.00 1.34
C ALA A 222 -21.23 -5.90 0.18
N LEU A 223 -20.29 -4.96 0.26
CA LEU A 223 -19.18 -4.85 -0.69
C LEU A 223 -18.33 -6.12 -0.72
N ALA A 224 -17.94 -6.65 0.44
CA ALA A 224 -17.17 -7.88 0.53
C ALA A 224 -17.95 -9.09 -0.03
N ALA A 225 -19.25 -9.19 0.23
CA ALA A 225 -20.10 -10.25 -0.33
C ALA A 225 -20.19 -10.13 -1.88
N ALA A 226 -20.38 -8.93 -2.39
CA ALA A 226 -20.40 -8.68 -3.84
C ALA A 226 -19.06 -9.02 -4.51
N TYR A 227 -17.95 -8.68 -3.87
CA TYR A 227 -16.60 -9.07 -4.33
C TYR A 227 -16.43 -10.59 -4.40
N HIS A 228 -16.88 -11.34 -3.40
CA HIS A 228 -16.82 -12.80 -3.44
C HIS A 228 -17.68 -13.36 -4.57
N ARG A 229 -18.90 -12.82 -4.80
CA ARG A 229 -19.74 -13.22 -5.95
C ARG A 229 -19.07 -12.95 -7.29
N LEU A 230 -18.42 -11.78 -7.43
CA LEU A 230 -17.73 -11.37 -8.66
C LEU A 230 -16.65 -12.38 -9.09
N TYR A 231 -15.92 -12.94 -8.14
CA TYR A 231 -14.81 -13.87 -8.40
C TYR A 231 -15.12 -15.33 -8.11
N ALA A 232 -16.35 -15.67 -7.68
CA ALA A 232 -16.77 -17.05 -7.45
C ALA A 232 -16.56 -17.92 -8.71
N GLY A 233 -15.96 -19.09 -8.56
CA GLY A 233 -15.63 -20.00 -9.65
C GLY A 233 -14.50 -19.55 -10.58
N ARG A 234 -13.95 -18.34 -10.40
CA ARG A 234 -12.88 -17.76 -11.23
C ARG A 234 -11.50 -17.88 -10.60
N VAL A 235 -11.43 -18.01 -9.28
CA VAL A 235 -10.18 -18.07 -8.51
C VAL A 235 -10.18 -19.25 -7.55
N ARG A 236 -9.00 -19.66 -7.08
CA ARG A 236 -8.84 -20.74 -6.10
C ARG A 236 -8.81 -20.21 -4.66
N SER A 237 -8.43 -18.95 -4.49
CA SER A 237 -8.32 -18.32 -3.18
C SER A 237 -8.62 -16.83 -3.23
N PHE A 238 -8.95 -16.27 -2.08
CA PHE A 238 -9.06 -14.85 -1.83
C PHE A 238 -8.01 -14.45 -0.81
N GLY A 239 -7.45 -13.23 -0.95
CA GLY A 239 -6.49 -12.72 0.00
C GLY A 239 -6.37 -11.21 -0.05
N HIS A 240 -5.83 -10.63 1.03
CA HIS A 240 -5.53 -9.20 1.15
C HIS A 240 -4.55 -8.97 2.29
N TRP A 241 -3.94 -7.79 2.29
CA TRP A 241 -3.17 -7.29 3.42
C TRP A 241 -4.08 -6.48 4.33
N VAL A 242 -3.91 -6.60 5.63
CA VAL A 242 -4.67 -5.87 6.63
C VAL A 242 -3.74 -5.33 7.71
N ASP A 243 -3.96 -4.09 8.12
CA ASP A 243 -3.34 -3.51 9.30
C ASP A 243 -3.79 -4.27 10.56
N LEU A 244 -2.84 -4.77 11.34
CA LEU A 244 -3.12 -5.53 12.55
C LEU A 244 -3.82 -4.72 13.64
N HIS A 245 -3.75 -3.39 13.57
CA HIS A 245 -4.45 -2.48 14.48
C HIS A 245 -5.86 -2.08 13.99
N ASN A 246 -6.24 -2.48 12.74
CA ASN A 246 -7.58 -2.24 12.21
C ASN A 246 -8.57 -3.33 12.66
N ALA A 247 -8.99 -3.27 13.92
CA ALA A 247 -9.92 -4.24 14.51
C ALA A 247 -11.24 -4.40 13.72
N PRO A 248 -11.88 -3.32 13.21
CA PRO A 248 -13.07 -3.45 12.37
C PRO A 248 -12.85 -4.25 11.09
N ALA A 249 -11.74 -4.04 10.39
CA ALA A 249 -11.41 -4.78 9.17
C ALA A 249 -11.13 -6.25 9.48
N LEU A 250 -10.33 -6.52 10.53
CA LEU A 250 -10.06 -7.90 10.99
C LEU A 250 -11.35 -8.65 11.34
N ALA A 251 -12.28 -8.01 12.05
CA ALA A 251 -13.58 -8.61 12.39
C ALA A 251 -14.41 -8.88 11.14
N LEU A 252 -14.46 -7.94 10.19
CA LEU A 252 -15.15 -8.12 8.91
C LEU A 252 -14.63 -9.35 8.17
N TYR A 253 -13.33 -9.43 7.95
CA TYR A 253 -12.74 -10.49 7.15
C TYR A 253 -12.82 -11.87 7.83
N ARG A 254 -12.69 -11.94 9.16
CA ARG A 254 -12.91 -13.18 9.91
C ARG A 254 -14.33 -13.73 9.73
N ARG A 255 -15.36 -12.87 9.68
CA ARG A 255 -16.74 -13.27 9.38
C ARG A 255 -16.89 -13.89 7.99
N PHE A 256 -16.06 -13.49 7.03
CA PHE A 256 -16.00 -14.10 5.70
C PHE A 256 -15.05 -15.31 5.63
N GLY A 257 -14.57 -15.82 6.76
CA GLY A 257 -13.74 -17.02 6.84
C GLY A 257 -12.26 -16.81 6.48
N TYR A 258 -11.79 -15.55 6.41
CA TYR A 258 -10.36 -15.30 6.22
C TYR A 258 -9.58 -15.63 7.50
N GLN A 259 -8.39 -16.17 7.30
CA GLN A 259 -7.44 -16.49 8.36
C GLN A 259 -6.12 -15.75 8.14
N LEU A 260 -5.47 -15.36 9.23
CA LEU A 260 -4.13 -14.81 9.17
C LEU A 260 -3.15 -15.88 8.71
N THR A 261 -2.33 -15.56 7.73
CA THR A 261 -1.19 -16.39 7.31
C THR A 261 0.07 -15.98 8.08
N PRO A 262 1.17 -16.74 7.99
CA PRO A 262 2.45 -16.29 8.53
C PRO A 262 3.09 -15.09 7.81
N LYS A 263 2.57 -14.65 6.66
CA LYS A 263 3.12 -13.51 5.90
C LYS A 263 2.82 -12.22 6.63
N ARG A 264 3.85 -11.40 6.82
CA ARG A 264 3.82 -10.09 7.51
C ARG A 264 4.54 -9.07 6.65
N ALA A 265 4.17 -7.81 6.85
CA ALA A 265 4.91 -6.65 6.35
C ALA A 265 4.84 -5.54 7.38
N ASN A 266 5.99 -4.99 7.75
CA ASN A 266 6.07 -3.80 8.57
C ASN A 266 6.47 -2.62 7.69
N GLU A 267 5.77 -1.51 7.81
CA GLU A 267 6.12 -0.27 7.13
C GLU A 267 6.78 0.68 8.13
N TYR A 268 8.01 1.06 7.81
CA TYR A 268 8.80 2.03 8.56
C TYR A 268 8.81 3.34 7.80
N VAL A 269 8.56 4.45 8.49
CA VAL A 269 8.41 5.77 7.87
C VAL A 269 9.44 6.75 8.37
N LEU A 270 9.94 7.56 7.46
CA LEU A 270 10.65 8.80 7.72
C LEU A 270 9.71 9.94 7.33
N ARG A 271 9.19 10.68 8.33
CA ARG A 271 8.36 11.84 8.08
C ARG A 271 9.19 13.10 8.24
N LEU A 272 9.05 14.01 7.31
CA LEU A 272 9.62 15.35 7.46
C LEU A 272 8.85 16.12 8.54
N PRO A 273 9.53 16.98 9.30
CA PRO A 273 8.83 17.92 10.17
C PRO A 273 7.85 18.74 9.32
N ALA A 274 6.60 18.86 9.79
CA ALA A 274 5.62 19.71 9.13
C ALA A 274 6.22 21.11 8.97
N THR A 275 6.28 21.61 7.74
CA THR A 275 6.66 23.01 7.51
C THR A 275 5.65 23.85 8.29
N PRO A 276 6.10 24.72 9.25
CA PRO A 276 5.17 25.58 9.93
C PRO A 276 4.43 26.40 8.87
N SER A 277 3.09 26.23 8.83
CA SER A 277 2.25 27.08 7.99
C SER A 277 2.59 28.53 8.34
N SER A 278 3.06 29.30 7.37
CA SER A 278 3.29 30.74 7.55
C SER A 278 2.02 31.33 8.16
N PRO A 279 2.10 32.05 9.31
CA PRO A 279 0.93 32.69 9.85
C PRO A 279 0.40 33.65 8.79
N GLY A 280 -0.79 33.33 8.28
CA GLY A 280 -1.47 34.15 7.30
C GLY A 280 -1.52 35.57 7.81
N ALA A 281 -0.99 36.52 7.04
CA ALA A 281 -1.15 37.93 7.22
C ALA A 281 -2.63 38.30 7.09
N HIS A 282 -3.38 38.16 8.18
CA HIS A 282 -4.60 38.91 8.38
C HIS A 282 -4.20 40.26 8.99
N ALA A 283 -3.95 41.20 8.11
CA ALA A 283 -4.05 42.62 8.49
C ALA A 283 -5.55 42.93 8.68
N PRO A 284 -5.96 43.50 9.82
CA PRO A 284 -7.31 44.03 9.94
C PRO A 284 -7.40 45.29 9.07
N ALA A 285 -8.33 45.32 8.13
CA ALA A 285 -8.77 46.57 7.50
C ALA A 285 -9.60 47.32 8.53
N GLU A 286 -8.99 48.35 9.12
CA GLU A 286 -9.73 49.43 9.77
C GLU A 286 -10.33 50.34 8.68
N THR A 287 -11.56 50.59 8.78
CA THR A 287 -12.51 51.71 8.65
C THR A 287 -13.77 51.33 7.97
#